data_b6745063a7be854f5b82bfa6803e20fb
#
_entry.id   b6745063a7be854f5b82bfa6803e20fb
#
_cell.length_a   1.000
_cell.length_b   1.000
_cell.length_c   1.000
_cell.angle_alpha   90.00
_cell.angle_beta   90.00
_cell.angle_gamma   90.00
#
_symmetry.space_group_name_H-M   'P 1'
#
loop_
_entity.id
_entity.type
_entity.pdbx_description
1 polymer ?
#
loop_
_entity_poly.entity_id
_entity_poly.type
_entity_poly.pdbx_seq_one_letter_code
_entity_poly.pdbx_strand_id
1 'polypeptide(L)'
;MDEHPEDGKGRGADGGPGAEGAAERTAGTDAEDARGGQEAPGAAPGARPDDSAGDGSSGSGGVRTNPADTAVRAAGRGGAVPNFFVLGFTGALGVLTAWVLVQALVEISGVFINILVALFLAVGLNPIIEYLRRRGLPRWAAILTVCAALVLFTAVFVWTLVPPLTRQVTEFAENAPSYLRRLQENPAVADLDERFGVIDQVQSLVTSADFGQQVFGGVFGFGQAVLNSLVATFTVLILTLFFMASLPGITETGYRLVPRSRRSGVRELGDEIVRRVGDFIGGQLLIAAIGGVVAFLFLTAIGSGYALTLALVVAVTALIPLVGTTIGALAASLAVAVGDLFLGGVTLVFFLVYQQIESYVISPRIMQRSVDVAPTVTITSALIGGAMLGLVGALIAVPAAAAITLILQRVVFPRLDAS
;
A
#
# COMPACT_ATOMS: atom_id res chain seq x y z
N MET A 1 -13.25 -66.25 31.49
CA MET A 1 -12.07 -66.42 32.32
C MET A 1 -11.60 -64.99 32.55
N ASP A 2 -12.31 -64.36 33.44
CA ASP A 2 -11.85 -64.14 34.86
C ASP A 2 -10.84 -62.96 34.88
N GLU A 3 -10.92 -61.93 35.58
CA GLU A 3 -11.75 -61.41 36.68
C GLU A 3 -11.25 -60.02 36.96
N HIS A 4 -12.15 -59.12 37.27
CA HIS A 4 -11.97 -57.94 38.13
C HIS A 4 -11.55 -58.38 39.54
N PRO A 5 -11.17 -57.55 40.53
CA PRO A 5 -11.75 -56.24 40.87
C PRO A 5 -10.79 -55.20 41.54
N GLU A 6 -11.31 -53.94 41.69
CA GLU A 6 -11.53 -53.11 42.91
C GLU A 6 -10.28 -52.74 43.77
N ASP A 7 -10.12 -51.65 44.42
CA ASP A 7 -10.97 -50.72 45.15
C ASP A 7 -10.09 -49.59 45.80
N GLY A 8 -10.71 -48.49 46.17
CA GLY A 8 -10.35 -47.75 47.34
C GLY A 8 -10.01 -46.26 47.17
N LYS A 9 -10.97 -45.36 47.25
CA LYS A 9 -11.49 -44.62 48.45
C LYS A 9 -10.55 -43.69 49.16
N GLY A 10 -10.99 -42.43 49.28
CA GLY A 10 -10.76 -41.51 50.41
C GLY A 10 -10.80 -40.04 49.96
N ARG A 11 -11.91 -39.31 50.05
CA ARG A 11 -12.45 -38.47 51.14
C ARG A 11 -11.45 -37.39 51.58
N GLY A 12 -11.80 -36.10 51.58
CA GLY A 12 -12.75 -35.26 52.22
C GLY A 12 -12.58 -33.85 51.74
N ALA A 13 -13.63 -33.11 51.45
CA ALA A 13 -14.40 -32.26 52.34
C ALA A 13 -13.60 -31.10 52.92
N ASP A 14 -13.87 -29.86 52.66
CA ASP A 14 -14.91 -29.03 53.22
C ASP A 14 -14.59 -27.55 52.98
N GLY A 15 -15.61 -26.71 52.76
CA GLY A 15 -15.70 -25.37 53.28
C GLY A 15 -15.90 -24.26 52.26
N GLY A 16 -17.12 -23.96 51.85
CA GLY A 16 -17.54 -22.57 51.53
C GLY A 16 -18.05 -21.91 52.84
N PRO A 17 -18.76 -20.80 52.84
CA PRO A 17 -19.08 -19.77 51.84
C PRO A 17 -18.99 -18.34 52.45
N GLY A 18 -19.42 -17.34 51.68
CA GLY A 18 -19.74 -15.99 52.19
C GLY A 18 -19.40 -14.93 51.18
N ALA A 19 -20.34 -14.44 50.46
CA ALA A 19 -21.41 -13.47 50.77
C ALA A 19 -20.92 -12.02 50.67
N GLU A 20 -21.48 -11.34 49.66
CA GLU A 20 -22.24 -10.07 49.74
C GLU A 20 -21.56 -8.78 50.18
N GLY A 21 -21.88 -7.74 49.39
CA GLY A 21 -21.75 -6.34 49.79
C GLY A 21 -21.50 -5.43 48.59
N ALA A 22 -22.39 -5.14 47.81
CA ALA A 22 -23.31 -4.03 47.48
C ALA A 22 -23.09 -2.75 48.28
N ALA A 23 -23.03 -1.65 47.59
CA ALA A 23 -23.51 -0.28 47.82
C ALA A 23 -22.58 0.72 47.12
N GLU A 24 -22.96 1.38 45.99
CA GLU A 24 -23.86 2.55 45.96
C GLU A 24 -23.48 3.68 46.92
N ARG A 25 -23.12 4.80 46.31
CA ARG A 25 -23.61 6.20 46.55
C ARG A 25 -22.58 7.18 46.05
N THR A 26 -22.97 7.92 45.01
CA THR A 26 -23.62 9.28 44.96
C THR A 26 -22.71 10.43 45.35
N ALA A 27 -22.48 11.28 44.36
CA ALA A 27 -22.88 12.71 44.31
C ALA A 27 -22.25 13.69 45.29
N GLY A 28 -21.92 14.84 44.78
CA GLY A 28 -21.64 16.10 45.46
C GLY A 28 -20.54 16.83 44.71
N THR A 29 -20.81 17.69 43.72
CA THR A 29 -21.29 19.11 43.83
C THR A 29 -20.46 19.98 44.77
N ASP A 30 -20.22 21.12 44.17
CA ASP A 30 -19.91 22.45 44.71
C ASP A 30 -18.42 22.79 44.71
N ALA A 31 -17.99 23.71 43.87
CA ALA A 31 -18.27 25.15 43.80
C ALA A 31 -17.39 25.96 44.77
N GLU A 32 -16.94 27.05 44.21
CA GLU A 32 -16.50 28.28 44.88
C GLU A 32 -15.18 28.21 45.65
N ASP A 33 -14.40 29.15 45.62
CA ASP A 33 -14.34 30.58 45.29
C ASP A 33 -12.96 31.11 45.67
N ALA A 34 -12.63 32.17 45.03
CA ALA A 34 -12.01 33.36 45.57
C ALA A 34 -10.50 33.46 45.76
N ARG A 35 -10.01 34.35 44.96
CA ARG A 35 -9.37 35.62 45.37
C ARG A 35 -8.01 35.63 46.02
N GLY A 36 -7.26 36.51 45.43
CA GLY A 36 -6.47 37.52 46.12
C GLY A 36 -4.96 37.31 45.96
N GLY A 37 -4.33 38.19 45.42
CA GLY A 37 -3.83 39.49 45.70
C GLY A 37 -2.47 39.54 45.09
N GLN A 38 -2.21 40.43 44.14
CA GLN A 38 -1.66 41.72 44.45
C GLN A 38 -0.40 41.67 45.33
N GLU A 39 0.75 41.96 44.68
CA GLU A 39 1.52 43.14 45.03
C GLU A 39 2.87 43.14 44.27
N ALA A 40 3.07 44.11 43.42
CA ALA A 40 4.34 44.79 43.25
C ALA A 40 4.44 45.79 44.45
N PRO A 41 5.54 46.42 44.79
CA PRO A 41 6.49 47.12 43.97
C PRO A 41 7.89 47.25 44.61
N GLY A 42 8.75 48.06 43.99
CA GLY A 42 9.89 48.68 44.64
C GLY A 42 11.12 48.68 43.75
N ALA A 43 11.34 49.68 43.03
CA ALA A 43 11.87 51.04 43.33
C ALA A 43 13.43 51.03 43.29
N ALA A 44 13.88 51.81 42.39
CA ALA A 44 15.23 52.36 42.28
C ALA A 44 15.62 53.16 43.58
N PRO A 45 16.82 53.67 43.80
CA PRO A 45 17.51 54.65 42.91
C PRO A 45 19.05 54.78 43.09
N GLY A 46 19.59 55.70 42.33
CA GLY A 46 20.73 56.53 42.70
C GLY A 46 22.07 56.10 42.07
N ALA A 47 22.95 56.91 41.62
CA ALA A 47 23.09 58.35 41.58
C ALA A 47 24.18 58.68 40.56
N ARG A 48 24.08 59.83 39.99
CA ARG A 48 25.14 60.64 39.37
C ARG A 48 26.13 61.13 40.46
N PRO A 49 27.18 61.93 40.22
CA PRO A 49 27.66 62.54 38.96
C PRO A 49 29.19 62.51 38.84
N ASP A 50 29.70 63.12 37.85
CA ASP A 50 30.60 64.27 37.78
C ASP A 50 31.67 64.19 36.66
N ASP A 51 31.59 65.15 35.80
CA ASP A 51 32.43 66.25 35.46
C ASP A 51 33.80 65.98 34.83
N SER A 52 34.00 66.49 33.65
CA SER A 52 34.78 67.65 33.35
C SER A 52 35.08 67.76 31.86
N ALA A 53 34.61 68.79 31.22
CA ALA A 53 35.34 70.02 30.78
C ALA A 53 36.40 69.76 29.75
N GLY A 54 36.27 70.47 28.58
CA GLY A 54 37.26 70.78 27.62
C GLY A 54 36.71 71.09 26.25
N ASP A 55 36.20 72.21 26.04
CA ASP A 55 36.57 73.44 25.32
C ASP A 55 37.18 73.18 23.94
N GLY A 56 36.64 73.90 22.94
CA GLY A 56 37.29 74.08 21.64
C GLY A 56 36.40 74.33 20.44
N SER A 57 35.76 75.52 20.48
CA SER A 57 35.50 76.47 19.40
C SER A 57 35.40 76.09 17.92
N SER A 58 34.38 76.71 17.39
CA SER A 58 34.22 77.44 16.14
C SER A 58 33.81 76.65 14.87
N GLY A 59 32.80 77.18 14.25
CA GLY A 59 32.60 77.08 12.83
C GLY A 59 31.18 76.95 12.37
N SER A 60 30.40 78.02 12.44
CA SER A 60 29.23 78.42 11.70
C SER A 60 29.00 77.73 10.37
N GLY A 61 27.81 77.35 10.14
CA GLY A 61 27.28 76.97 8.82
C GLY A 61 25.95 76.32 8.90
N GLY A 62 24.99 76.97 9.51
CA GLY A 62 23.58 76.49 9.52
C GLY A 62 22.99 76.57 8.14
N VAL A 63 23.04 75.50 7.36
CA VAL A 63 22.12 75.30 6.23
C VAL A 63 20.84 74.82 6.79
N ARG A 64 19.87 75.72 6.92
CA ARG A 64 18.43 75.39 7.14
C ARG A 64 17.97 74.67 5.91
N THR A 65 17.99 73.37 5.94
CA THR A 65 17.33 72.53 4.94
C THR A 65 15.81 72.65 5.20
N ASN A 66 15.16 73.25 4.25
CA ASN A 66 13.71 73.42 4.26
C ASN A 66 13.06 72.04 4.22
N PRO A 67 12.11 71.72 5.13
CA PRO A 67 11.43 70.40 5.12
C PRO A 67 10.73 70.09 3.79
N ALA A 68 10.44 71.10 2.98
CA ALA A 68 9.86 70.94 1.65
C ALA A 68 10.81 70.33 0.63
N ASP A 69 12.12 70.57 0.73
CA ASP A 69 13.15 70.00 -0.20
C ASP A 69 13.41 68.49 0.07
N THR A 70 13.19 68.05 1.32
CA THR A 70 13.31 66.63 1.67
C THR A 70 12.12 65.85 1.17
N ALA A 71 10.94 66.42 1.16
CA ALA A 71 9.72 65.77 0.63
C ALA A 71 9.73 65.63 -0.90
N VAL A 72 10.32 66.61 -1.63
CA VAL A 72 10.40 66.56 -3.09
C VAL A 72 11.47 65.56 -3.57
N ARG A 73 12.54 65.32 -2.80
CA ARG A 73 13.55 64.29 -3.14
C ARG A 73 13.10 62.86 -2.80
N ALA A 74 12.11 62.67 -1.89
CA ALA A 74 11.52 61.38 -1.60
C ALA A 74 10.45 60.98 -2.67
N ALA A 75 9.83 61.95 -3.34
CA ALA A 75 8.85 61.71 -4.39
C ALA A 75 9.46 61.41 -5.78
N GLY A 76 10.75 61.59 -5.94
CA GLY A 76 11.48 61.41 -7.20
C GLY A 76 12.08 60.02 -7.43
N ARG A 77 11.84 59.00 -6.56
CA ARG A 77 12.10 57.64 -6.91
C ARG A 77 10.98 57.17 -7.82
N GLY A 78 11.18 57.40 -9.10
CA GLY A 78 10.32 56.83 -10.16
C GLY A 78 10.07 55.38 -9.88
N GLY A 79 8.86 55.03 -9.47
CA GLY A 79 8.38 53.69 -9.44
C GLY A 79 8.58 53.16 -10.86
N ALA A 80 9.59 52.29 -11.06
CA ALA A 80 9.70 51.54 -12.28
C ALA A 80 8.35 50.82 -12.45
N VAL A 81 7.56 51.30 -13.42
CA VAL A 81 6.31 50.65 -13.80
C VAL A 81 6.70 49.19 -14.08
N PRO A 82 6.22 48.21 -13.31
CA PRO A 82 6.63 46.83 -13.53
C PRO A 82 6.24 46.49 -14.97
N ASN A 83 7.19 46.10 -15.77
CA ASN A 83 6.92 45.62 -17.12
C ASN A 83 6.02 44.39 -16.98
N PHE A 84 4.70 44.58 -17.18
CA PHE A 84 3.72 43.53 -17.06
C PHE A 84 4.06 42.32 -17.91
N PHE A 85 4.77 42.51 -19.02
CA PHE A 85 5.32 41.45 -19.83
C PHE A 85 6.37 40.62 -19.10
N VAL A 86 7.32 41.25 -18.40
CA VAL A 86 8.34 40.54 -17.63
C VAL A 86 7.73 39.83 -16.44
N LEU A 87 6.77 40.45 -15.76
CA LEU A 87 6.03 39.83 -14.67
C LEU A 87 5.22 38.62 -15.14
N GLY A 88 4.51 38.76 -16.27
CA GLY A 88 3.76 37.67 -16.88
C GLY A 88 4.66 36.54 -17.38
N PHE A 89 5.77 36.87 -18.03
CA PHE A 89 6.73 35.91 -18.53
C PHE A 89 7.44 35.13 -17.40
N THR A 90 7.91 35.83 -16.37
CA THR A 90 8.53 35.15 -15.20
C THR A 90 7.52 34.33 -14.42
N GLY A 91 6.28 34.78 -14.29
CA GLY A 91 5.20 34.01 -13.68
C GLY A 91 4.89 32.73 -14.48
N ALA A 92 4.76 32.84 -15.82
CA ALA A 92 4.52 31.69 -16.69
C ALA A 92 5.71 30.70 -16.65
N LEU A 93 6.95 31.23 -16.65
CA LEU A 93 8.15 30.38 -16.52
C LEU A 93 8.20 29.66 -15.18
N GLY A 94 7.81 30.35 -14.10
CA GLY A 94 7.69 29.73 -12.77
C GLY A 94 6.68 28.60 -12.72
N VAL A 95 5.50 28.79 -13.31
CA VAL A 95 4.47 27.76 -13.42
C VAL A 95 4.93 26.58 -14.27
N LEU A 96 5.56 26.84 -15.43
CA LEU A 96 6.14 25.80 -16.28
C LEU A 96 7.23 25.01 -15.56
N THR A 97 8.11 25.69 -14.86
CA THR A 97 9.17 25.03 -14.07
C THR A 97 8.57 24.16 -12.95
N ALA A 98 7.58 24.68 -12.22
CA ALA A 98 6.88 23.91 -11.21
C ALA A 98 6.17 22.69 -11.81
N TRP A 99 5.52 22.85 -12.97
CA TRP A 99 4.86 21.75 -13.69
C TRP A 99 5.87 20.66 -14.10
N VAL A 100 6.99 21.04 -14.72
CA VAL A 100 8.06 20.10 -15.13
C VAL A 100 8.63 19.38 -13.90
N LEU A 101 8.83 20.11 -12.79
CA LEU A 101 9.32 19.51 -11.54
C LEU A 101 8.34 18.48 -10.97
N VAL A 102 7.03 18.79 -10.98
CA VAL A 102 5.99 17.85 -10.55
C VAL A 102 5.96 16.62 -11.46
N GLN A 103 6.03 16.81 -12.78
CA GLN A 103 6.09 15.71 -13.76
C GLN A 103 7.33 14.83 -13.52
N ALA A 104 8.50 15.43 -13.33
CA ALA A 104 9.72 14.70 -13.01
C ALA A 104 9.60 13.90 -11.71
N LEU A 105 8.99 14.47 -10.66
CA LEU A 105 8.75 13.76 -9.40
C LEU A 105 7.78 12.57 -9.58
N VAL A 106 6.73 12.73 -10.40
CA VAL A 106 5.80 11.64 -10.72
C VAL A 106 6.51 10.52 -11.48
N GLU A 107 7.37 10.85 -12.44
CA GLU A 107 8.10 9.86 -13.23
C GLU A 107 9.15 9.11 -12.39
N ILE A 108 9.87 9.83 -11.51
CA ILE A 108 10.80 9.24 -10.55
C ILE A 108 10.08 8.30 -9.57
N SER A 109 8.84 8.61 -9.19
CA SER A 109 8.07 7.73 -8.28
C SER A 109 7.84 6.34 -8.89
N GLY A 110 7.58 6.25 -10.19
CA GLY A 110 7.44 4.97 -10.90
C GLY A 110 8.71 4.12 -10.86
N VAL A 111 9.87 4.75 -11.07
CA VAL A 111 11.17 4.07 -10.96
C VAL A 111 11.41 3.58 -9.52
N PHE A 112 11.09 4.42 -8.54
CA PHE A 112 11.23 4.07 -7.13
C PHE A 112 10.34 2.88 -6.74
N ILE A 113 9.10 2.84 -7.23
CA ILE A 113 8.18 1.71 -7.04
C ILE A 113 8.76 0.44 -7.66
N ASN A 114 9.28 0.49 -8.88
CA ASN A 114 9.90 -0.67 -9.53
C ASN A 114 11.10 -1.20 -8.74
N ILE A 115 11.94 -0.32 -8.21
CA ILE A 115 13.07 -0.69 -7.34
C ILE A 115 12.57 -1.35 -6.05
N LEU A 116 11.55 -0.78 -5.43
CA LEU A 116 10.96 -1.30 -4.20
C LEU A 116 10.35 -2.69 -4.41
N VAL A 117 9.59 -2.88 -5.49
CA VAL A 117 9.02 -4.19 -5.88
C VAL A 117 10.12 -5.21 -6.14
N ALA A 118 11.15 -4.83 -6.89
CA ALA A 118 12.25 -5.72 -7.21
C ALA A 118 13.04 -6.14 -5.96
N LEU A 119 13.29 -5.20 -5.05
CA LEU A 119 13.95 -5.50 -3.77
C LEU A 119 13.07 -6.41 -2.90
N PHE A 120 11.76 -6.15 -2.86
CA PHE A 120 10.80 -6.96 -2.13
C PHE A 120 10.74 -8.39 -2.69
N LEU A 121 10.65 -8.54 -4.01
CA LEU A 121 10.73 -9.84 -4.67
C LEU A 121 12.06 -10.55 -4.41
N ALA A 122 13.19 -9.83 -4.44
CA ALA A 122 14.50 -10.42 -4.18
C ALA A 122 14.61 -10.96 -2.76
N VAL A 123 14.10 -10.24 -1.76
CA VAL A 123 14.04 -10.70 -0.37
C VAL A 123 13.06 -11.88 -0.24
N GLY A 124 11.89 -11.78 -0.86
CA GLY A 124 10.84 -12.80 -0.80
C GLY A 124 11.19 -14.11 -1.46
N LEU A 125 11.96 -14.07 -2.55
CA LEU A 125 12.41 -15.26 -3.26
C LEU A 125 13.69 -15.87 -2.65
N ASN A 126 14.34 -15.17 -1.71
CA ASN A 126 15.56 -15.68 -1.06
C ASN A 126 15.38 -17.03 -0.36
N PRO A 127 14.28 -17.34 0.36
CA PRO A 127 14.05 -18.68 0.92
C PRO A 127 14.04 -19.80 -0.14
N ILE A 128 13.49 -19.51 -1.33
CA ILE A 128 13.47 -20.49 -2.45
C ILE A 128 14.88 -20.74 -2.97
N ILE A 129 15.69 -19.68 -3.10
CA ILE A 129 17.11 -19.80 -3.48
C ILE A 129 17.86 -20.63 -2.46
N GLU A 130 17.65 -20.35 -1.17
CA GLU A 130 18.32 -21.10 -0.11
C GLU A 130 17.89 -22.57 -0.09
N TYR A 131 16.62 -22.86 -0.34
CA TYR A 131 16.12 -24.23 -0.51
C TYR A 131 16.80 -24.95 -1.68
N LEU A 132 16.93 -24.30 -2.85
CA LEU A 132 17.61 -24.85 -4.01
C LEU A 132 19.11 -25.10 -3.71
N ARG A 133 19.75 -24.18 -2.99
CA ARG A 133 21.14 -24.33 -2.54
C ARG A 133 21.33 -25.54 -1.62
N ARG A 134 20.40 -25.76 -0.70
CA ARG A 134 20.41 -26.96 0.18
C ARG A 134 20.23 -28.25 -0.60
N ARG A 135 19.64 -28.18 -1.82
CA ARG A 135 19.54 -29.31 -2.75
C ARG A 135 20.80 -29.52 -3.60
N GLY A 136 21.86 -28.73 -3.37
CA GLY A 136 23.16 -28.89 -4.03
C GLY A 136 23.40 -27.93 -5.21
N LEU A 137 22.49 -27.03 -5.53
CA LEU A 137 22.72 -26.05 -6.60
C LEU A 137 23.68 -24.96 -6.12
N PRO A 138 24.66 -24.54 -6.94
CA PRO A 138 25.44 -23.35 -6.66
C PRO A 138 24.57 -22.12 -6.70
N ARG A 139 24.91 -21.07 -5.93
CA ARG A 139 24.07 -19.88 -5.75
C ARG A 139 23.64 -19.25 -7.07
N TRP A 140 24.56 -19.11 -8.04
CA TRP A 140 24.26 -18.52 -9.34
C TRP A 140 23.21 -19.33 -10.11
N ALA A 141 23.30 -20.68 -10.07
CA ALA A 141 22.33 -21.55 -10.73
C ALA A 141 20.95 -21.49 -10.04
N ALA A 142 20.91 -21.44 -8.70
CA ALA A 142 19.67 -21.27 -7.95
C ALA A 142 18.98 -19.94 -8.31
N ILE A 143 19.73 -18.83 -8.40
CA ILE A 143 19.21 -17.53 -8.82
C ILE A 143 18.67 -17.59 -10.25
N LEU A 144 19.44 -18.15 -11.20
CA LEU A 144 18.99 -18.28 -12.59
C LEU A 144 17.74 -19.17 -12.71
N THR A 145 17.65 -20.25 -11.94
CA THR A 145 16.47 -21.14 -11.94
C THR A 145 15.22 -20.39 -11.47
N VAL A 146 15.32 -19.64 -10.37
CA VAL A 146 14.20 -18.84 -9.86
C VAL A 146 13.82 -17.74 -10.84
N CYS A 147 14.80 -17.05 -11.42
CA CYS A 147 14.55 -16.02 -12.42
C CYS A 147 13.91 -16.61 -13.70
N ALA A 148 14.42 -17.75 -14.20
CA ALA A 148 13.83 -18.44 -15.34
C ALA A 148 12.39 -18.91 -15.07
N ALA A 149 12.12 -19.41 -13.86
CA ALA A 149 10.76 -19.78 -13.46
C ALA A 149 9.82 -18.56 -13.43
N LEU A 150 10.29 -17.41 -12.95
CA LEU A 150 9.52 -16.17 -12.90
C LEU A 150 9.25 -15.62 -14.31
N VAL A 151 10.26 -15.64 -15.19
CA VAL A 151 10.10 -15.26 -16.61
C VAL A 151 9.13 -16.21 -17.32
N LEU A 152 9.28 -17.51 -17.11
CA LEU A 152 8.36 -18.51 -17.69
C LEU A 152 6.92 -18.31 -17.20
N PHE A 153 6.73 -18.09 -15.89
CA PHE A 153 5.43 -17.79 -15.32
C PHE A 153 4.80 -16.55 -15.97
N THR A 154 5.57 -15.46 -16.07
CA THR A 154 5.12 -14.23 -16.72
C THR A 154 4.77 -14.45 -18.20
N ALA A 155 5.61 -15.20 -18.93
CA ALA A 155 5.37 -15.50 -20.34
C ALA A 155 4.08 -16.33 -20.53
N VAL A 156 3.90 -17.37 -19.71
CA VAL A 156 2.69 -18.20 -19.73
C VAL A 156 1.46 -17.37 -19.36
N PHE A 157 1.58 -16.52 -18.33
CA PHE A 157 0.50 -15.63 -17.89
C PHE A 157 0.07 -14.69 -19.01
N VAL A 158 1.02 -14.00 -19.64
CA VAL A 158 0.74 -13.07 -20.75
C VAL A 158 0.14 -13.82 -21.94
N TRP A 159 0.75 -14.93 -22.35
CA TRP A 159 0.24 -15.73 -23.48
C TRP A 159 -1.20 -16.22 -23.25
N THR A 160 -1.50 -16.63 -22.02
CA THR A 160 -2.81 -17.20 -21.69
C THR A 160 -3.87 -16.12 -21.47
N LEU A 161 -3.49 -14.96 -20.92
CA LEU A 161 -4.42 -13.90 -20.53
C LEU A 161 -4.73 -12.93 -21.69
N VAL A 162 -3.72 -12.50 -22.44
CA VAL A 162 -3.89 -11.42 -23.44
C VAL A 162 -4.83 -11.81 -24.60
N PRO A 163 -4.71 -12.98 -25.24
CA PRO A 163 -5.59 -13.33 -26.35
C PRO A 163 -7.09 -13.46 -25.98
N PRO A 164 -7.47 -14.10 -24.86
CA PRO A 164 -8.87 -14.13 -24.44
C PRO A 164 -9.42 -12.74 -24.12
N LEU A 165 -8.65 -11.90 -23.40
CA LEU A 165 -9.09 -10.56 -23.04
C LEU A 165 -9.33 -9.69 -24.28
N THR A 166 -8.41 -9.71 -25.25
CA THR A 166 -8.58 -8.95 -26.49
C THR A 166 -9.80 -9.42 -27.26
N ARG A 167 -10.01 -10.72 -27.39
CA ARG A 167 -11.19 -11.29 -28.05
C ARG A 167 -12.49 -10.91 -27.35
N GLN A 168 -12.54 -11.10 -26.02
CA GLN A 168 -13.74 -10.77 -25.23
C GLN A 168 -14.09 -9.30 -25.29
N VAL A 169 -13.10 -8.38 -25.24
CA VAL A 169 -13.34 -6.95 -25.38
C VAL A 169 -13.87 -6.63 -26.77
N THR A 170 -13.30 -7.22 -27.83
CA THR A 170 -13.77 -7.03 -29.21
C THR A 170 -15.17 -7.60 -29.41
N GLU A 171 -15.42 -8.85 -28.98
CA GLU A 171 -16.73 -9.50 -29.06
C GLU A 171 -17.81 -8.75 -28.26
N PHE A 172 -17.46 -8.24 -27.07
CA PHE A 172 -18.37 -7.41 -26.30
C PHE A 172 -18.71 -6.11 -27.02
N ALA A 173 -17.70 -5.45 -27.60
CA ALA A 173 -17.90 -4.22 -28.36
C ALA A 173 -18.79 -4.43 -29.62
N GLU A 174 -18.55 -5.51 -30.34
CA GLU A 174 -19.33 -5.87 -31.54
C GLU A 174 -20.75 -6.30 -31.20
N ASN A 175 -20.92 -7.01 -30.08
CA ASN A 175 -22.21 -7.54 -29.67
C ASN A 175 -22.98 -6.65 -28.67
N ALA A 176 -22.41 -5.54 -28.23
CA ALA A 176 -23.05 -4.61 -27.27
C ALA A 176 -24.45 -4.18 -27.76
N PRO A 177 -24.68 -3.82 -29.04
CA PRO A 177 -26.02 -3.49 -29.55
C PRO A 177 -27.02 -4.66 -29.44
N SER A 178 -26.54 -5.89 -29.64
CA SER A 178 -27.40 -7.09 -29.54
C SER A 178 -27.76 -7.44 -28.12
N TYR A 179 -26.86 -7.23 -27.13
CA TYR A 179 -27.13 -7.39 -25.71
C TYR A 179 -28.18 -6.38 -25.25
N LEU A 180 -28.09 -5.14 -25.68
CA LEU A 180 -29.10 -4.12 -25.38
C LEU A 180 -30.48 -4.50 -25.90
N ARG A 181 -30.59 -5.01 -27.13
CA ARG A 181 -31.88 -5.49 -27.71
C ARG A 181 -32.47 -6.63 -26.87
N ARG A 182 -31.65 -7.61 -26.47
CA ARG A 182 -32.12 -8.73 -25.60
C ARG A 182 -32.56 -8.25 -24.23
N LEU A 183 -31.94 -7.21 -23.68
CA LEU A 183 -32.36 -6.59 -22.42
C LEU A 183 -33.73 -5.89 -22.58
N GLN A 184 -33.96 -5.20 -23.73
CA GLN A 184 -35.24 -4.58 -24.05
C GLN A 184 -36.40 -5.59 -24.22
N GLU A 185 -36.08 -6.79 -24.74
CA GLU A 185 -37.05 -7.88 -24.89
C GLU A 185 -37.42 -8.55 -23.56
N ASN A 186 -36.72 -8.28 -22.47
CA ASN A 186 -36.99 -8.88 -21.17
C ASN A 186 -38.05 -8.06 -20.41
N PRO A 187 -39.25 -8.65 -20.09
CA PRO A 187 -40.35 -7.91 -19.48
C PRO A 187 -40.02 -7.24 -18.16
N ALA A 188 -39.12 -7.84 -17.36
CA ALA A 188 -38.70 -7.28 -16.06
C ALA A 188 -37.82 -6.03 -16.24
N VAL A 189 -37.10 -5.93 -17.36
CA VAL A 189 -36.21 -4.78 -17.65
C VAL A 189 -37.00 -3.67 -18.31
N ALA A 190 -38.02 -4.01 -19.14
CA ALA A 190 -38.90 -3.06 -19.78
C ALA A 190 -39.67 -2.20 -18.73
N ASP A 191 -40.14 -2.82 -17.64
CA ASP A 191 -40.84 -2.11 -16.54
C ASP A 191 -39.92 -1.13 -15.75
N LEU A 192 -38.63 -1.47 -15.69
CA LEU A 192 -37.60 -0.60 -15.10
C LEU A 192 -37.21 0.55 -16.06
N ASP A 193 -37.19 0.28 -17.35
CA ASP A 193 -36.84 1.27 -18.35
C ASP A 193 -37.92 2.35 -18.53
N GLU A 194 -39.19 1.97 -18.46
CA GLU A 194 -40.30 2.93 -18.42
C GLU A 194 -40.21 3.89 -17.23
N ARG A 195 -39.56 3.48 -16.12
CA ARG A 195 -39.41 4.32 -14.93
C ARG A 195 -38.17 5.20 -14.91
N PHE A 196 -37.08 4.74 -15.50
CA PHE A 196 -35.77 5.38 -15.34
C PHE A 196 -35.12 5.77 -16.67
N GLY A 197 -35.61 5.33 -17.83
CA GLY A 197 -35.07 5.66 -19.16
C GLY A 197 -33.60 5.25 -19.33
N VAL A 198 -33.17 4.19 -18.65
CA VAL A 198 -31.77 3.76 -18.56
C VAL A 198 -31.31 3.20 -19.89
N ILE A 199 -32.19 2.46 -20.59
CA ILE A 199 -31.83 1.79 -21.86
C ILE A 199 -31.61 2.82 -22.95
N ASP A 200 -32.43 3.87 -23.03
CA ASP A 200 -32.27 4.94 -24.02
C ASP A 200 -30.95 5.70 -23.82
N GLN A 201 -30.55 5.94 -22.55
CA GLN A 201 -29.25 6.54 -22.24
C GLN A 201 -28.08 5.63 -22.63
N VAL A 202 -28.17 4.34 -22.33
CA VAL A 202 -27.13 3.36 -22.69
C VAL A 202 -27.09 3.15 -24.20
N GLN A 203 -28.25 3.11 -24.88
CA GLN A 203 -28.34 2.96 -26.32
C GLN A 203 -27.73 4.19 -27.04
N SER A 204 -28.01 5.41 -26.57
CA SER A 204 -27.40 6.61 -27.09
C SER A 204 -25.88 6.66 -26.92
N LEU A 205 -25.38 6.13 -25.79
CA LEU A 205 -23.96 5.96 -25.57
C LEU A 205 -23.32 4.92 -26.50
N VAL A 206 -23.94 3.75 -26.66
CA VAL A 206 -23.40 2.64 -27.49
C VAL A 206 -23.49 2.92 -28.99
N THR A 207 -24.51 3.65 -29.46
CA THR A 207 -24.68 4.02 -30.86
C THR A 207 -23.94 5.31 -31.27
N SER A 208 -23.37 6.03 -30.29
CA SER A 208 -22.58 7.22 -30.58
C SER A 208 -21.26 6.86 -31.31
N ALA A 209 -20.89 7.68 -32.29
CA ALA A 209 -19.59 7.53 -32.96
C ALA A 209 -18.41 7.62 -31.98
N ASP A 210 -18.60 8.31 -30.85
CA ASP A 210 -17.65 8.43 -29.77
C ASP A 210 -17.45 7.11 -29.04
N PHE A 211 -18.49 6.26 -28.91
CA PHE A 211 -18.36 4.93 -28.30
C PHE A 211 -17.49 4.01 -29.16
N GLY A 212 -17.69 4.02 -30.47
CA GLY A 212 -16.82 3.30 -31.39
C GLY A 212 -15.35 3.74 -31.24
N GLN A 213 -15.08 5.04 -31.25
CA GLN A 213 -13.73 5.57 -31.01
C GLN A 213 -13.20 5.24 -29.60
N GLN A 214 -14.02 5.30 -28.55
CA GLN A 214 -13.62 4.96 -27.18
C GLN A 214 -13.33 3.46 -27.05
N VAL A 215 -14.11 2.59 -27.71
CA VAL A 215 -13.89 1.13 -27.66
C VAL A 215 -12.67 0.76 -28.51
N PHE A 216 -12.51 1.28 -29.74
CA PHE A 216 -11.30 1.05 -30.51
C PHE A 216 -10.09 1.72 -29.90
N GLY A 217 -10.21 2.92 -29.31
CA GLY A 217 -9.20 3.57 -28.50
C GLY A 217 -8.90 2.77 -27.24
N GLY A 218 -9.92 2.14 -26.63
CA GLY A 218 -9.78 1.25 -25.48
C GLY A 218 -9.03 -0.03 -25.82
N VAL A 219 -9.29 -0.68 -26.97
CA VAL A 219 -8.54 -1.86 -27.43
C VAL A 219 -7.08 -1.49 -27.73
N PHE A 220 -6.85 -0.35 -28.39
CA PHE A 220 -5.50 0.13 -28.66
C PHE A 220 -4.80 0.56 -27.36
N GLY A 221 -5.51 1.27 -26.47
CA GLY A 221 -5.05 1.65 -25.15
C GLY A 221 -4.75 0.44 -24.27
N PHE A 222 -5.57 -0.62 -24.35
CA PHE A 222 -5.30 -1.89 -23.68
C PHE A 222 -4.01 -2.54 -24.22
N GLY A 223 -3.81 -2.60 -25.53
CA GLY A 223 -2.57 -3.09 -26.13
C GLY A 223 -1.36 -2.30 -25.66
N GLN A 224 -1.45 -0.97 -25.62
CA GLN A 224 -0.40 -0.10 -25.09
C GLN A 224 -0.18 -0.31 -23.60
N ALA A 225 -1.23 -0.46 -22.80
CA ALA A 225 -1.12 -0.76 -21.37
C ALA A 225 -0.45 -2.11 -21.13
N VAL A 226 -0.77 -3.14 -21.93
CA VAL A 226 -0.09 -4.45 -21.86
C VAL A 226 1.39 -4.31 -22.21
N LEU A 227 1.74 -3.58 -23.27
CA LEU A 227 3.14 -3.36 -23.64
C LEU A 227 3.90 -2.61 -22.54
N ASN A 228 3.34 -1.56 -21.98
CA ASN A 228 3.94 -0.80 -20.89
C ASN A 228 4.12 -1.69 -19.63
N SER A 229 3.11 -2.53 -19.35
CA SER A 229 3.19 -3.48 -18.23
C SER A 229 4.26 -4.54 -18.45
N LEU A 230 4.46 -5.01 -19.68
CA LEU A 230 5.54 -5.93 -20.03
C LEU A 230 6.91 -5.30 -19.85
N VAL A 231 7.11 -4.05 -20.29
CA VAL A 231 8.36 -3.32 -20.08
C VAL A 231 8.64 -3.12 -18.59
N ALA A 232 7.63 -2.70 -17.82
CA ALA A 232 7.76 -2.55 -16.38
C ALA A 232 8.07 -3.88 -15.69
N THR A 233 7.39 -4.96 -16.05
CA THR A 233 7.63 -6.31 -15.53
C THR A 233 9.04 -6.78 -15.86
N PHE A 234 9.50 -6.58 -17.09
CA PHE A 234 10.86 -6.94 -17.50
C PHE A 234 11.92 -6.15 -16.73
N THR A 235 11.68 -4.85 -16.53
CA THR A 235 12.54 -4.00 -15.70
C THR A 235 12.60 -4.52 -14.26
N VAL A 236 11.45 -4.83 -13.65
CA VAL A 236 11.38 -5.40 -12.30
C VAL A 236 12.09 -6.74 -12.23
N LEU A 237 11.94 -7.62 -13.22
CA LEU A 237 12.63 -8.92 -13.27
C LEU A 237 14.16 -8.77 -13.31
N ILE A 238 14.68 -7.87 -14.15
CA ILE A 238 16.10 -7.56 -14.23
C ILE A 238 16.61 -7.02 -12.90
N LEU A 239 15.92 -6.03 -12.33
CA LEU A 239 16.27 -5.46 -11.03
C LEU A 239 16.23 -6.52 -9.93
N THR A 240 15.22 -7.39 -9.93
CA THR A 240 15.12 -8.51 -8.98
C THR A 240 16.34 -9.43 -9.09
N LEU A 241 16.74 -9.79 -10.31
CA LEU A 241 17.94 -10.59 -10.55
C LEU A 241 19.20 -9.93 -9.96
N PHE A 242 19.39 -8.63 -10.21
CA PHE A 242 20.51 -7.87 -9.65
C PHE A 242 20.47 -7.81 -8.13
N PHE A 243 19.30 -7.54 -7.55
CA PHE A 243 19.16 -7.51 -6.09
C PHE A 243 19.38 -8.89 -5.47
N MET A 244 18.85 -9.97 -6.06
CA MET A 244 19.10 -11.34 -5.57
C MET A 244 20.58 -11.68 -5.58
N ALA A 245 21.31 -11.28 -6.63
CA ALA A 245 22.75 -11.47 -6.71
C ALA A 245 23.52 -10.64 -5.68
N SER A 246 23.13 -9.38 -5.49
CA SER A 246 23.81 -8.38 -4.67
C SER A 246 23.35 -8.32 -3.21
N LEU A 247 22.26 -8.99 -2.85
CA LEU A 247 21.64 -8.90 -1.53
C LEU A 247 22.61 -9.08 -0.35
N PRO A 248 23.54 -10.08 -0.35
CA PRO A 248 24.51 -10.21 0.74
C PRO A 248 25.51 -9.07 0.82
N GLY A 249 25.90 -8.51 -0.34
CA GLY A 249 26.80 -7.33 -0.38
C GLY A 249 26.12 -6.09 0.14
N ILE A 250 24.84 -5.88 -0.23
CA ILE A 250 24.03 -4.74 0.21
C ILE A 250 23.84 -4.78 1.72
N THR A 251 23.43 -5.92 2.27
CA THR A 251 23.23 -6.09 3.72
C THR A 251 24.52 -5.92 4.50
N GLU A 252 25.64 -6.53 4.03
CA GLU A 252 26.95 -6.38 4.68
C GLU A 252 27.44 -4.92 4.65
N THR A 253 27.26 -4.21 3.53
CA THR A 253 27.62 -2.81 3.43
C THR A 253 26.76 -1.95 4.37
N GLY A 254 25.45 -2.24 4.45
CA GLY A 254 24.55 -1.59 5.40
C GLY A 254 25.00 -1.78 6.85
N TYR A 255 25.41 -2.98 7.23
CA TYR A 255 25.91 -3.26 8.59
C TYR A 255 27.23 -2.56 8.90
N ARG A 256 28.06 -2.29 7.89
CA ARG A 256 29.33 -1.53 8.08
C ARG A 256 29.10 -0.06 8.44
N LEU A 257 27.96 0.53 8.08
CA LEU A 257 27.60 1.91 8.45
C LEU A 257 27.30 2.05 9.95
N VAL A 258 27.06 0.92 10.65
CA VAL A 258 26.78 0.92 12.08
C VAL A 258 28.06 0.83 12.89
N PRO A 259 28.19 1.61 14.01
CA PRO A 259 29.34 1.52 14.91
C PRO A 259 29.57 0.09 15.39
N ARG A 260 30.85 -0.30 15.55
CA ARG A 260 31.25 -1.68 15.88
C ARG A 260 30.57 -2.22 17.14
N SER A 261 30.34 -1.38 18.14
CA SER A 261 29.70 -1.76 19.42
C SER A 261 28.24 -2.19 19.29
N ARG A 262 27.52 -1.75 18.25
CA ARG A 262 26.10 -2.07 18.04
C ARG A 262 25.85 -2.96 16.81
N ARG A 263 26.93 -3.26 16.04
CA ARG A 263 26.83 -3.96 14.76
C ARG A 263 26.27 -5.37 14.89
N SER A 264 26.60 -6.12 15.95
CA SER A 264 26.09 -7.48 16.16
C SER A 264 24.58 -7.49 16.36
N GLY A 265 24.05 -6.62 17.22
CA GLY A 265 22.61 -6.52 17.46
C GLY A 265 21.82 -6.03 16.24
N VAL A 266 22.38 -5.07 15.49
CA VAL A 266 21.74 -4.59 14.26
C VAL A 266 21.76 -5.65 13.17
N ARG A 267 22.84 -6.45 13.07
CA ARG A 267 22.92 -7.58 12.13
C ARG A 267 21.87 -8.65 12.46
N GLU A 268 21.79 -9.06 13.72
CA GLU A 268 20.80 -10.05 14.15
C GLU A 268 19.37 -9.60 13.86
N LEU A 269 19.04 -8.35 14.18
CA LEU A 269 17.74 -7.76 13.89
C LEU A 269 17.46 -7.66 12.39
N GLY A 270 18.45 -7.21 11.60
CA GLY A 270 18.32 -7.08 10.15
C GLY A 270 18.13 -8.43 9.46
N ASP A 271 18.92 -9.44 9.86
CA ASP A 271 18.80 -10.79 9.32
C ASP A 271 17.45 -11.44 9.71
N GLU A 272 16.92 -11.12 10.90
CA GLU A 272 15.59 -11.56 11.31
C GLU A 272 14.48 -10.89 10.50
N ILE A 273 14.58 -9.57 10.25
CA ILE A 273 13.63 -8.85 9.39
C ILE A 273 13.62 -9.44 7.99
N VAL A 274 14.78 -9.60 7.37
CA VAL A 274 14.90 -10.18 6.01
C VAL A 274 14.30 -11.59 5.97
N ARG A 275 14.53 -12.41 6.99
CA ARG A 275 13.95 -13.75 7.08
C ARG A 275 12.43 -13.70 7.19
N ARG A 276 11.87 -12.89 8.12
CA ARG A 276 10.41 -12.79 8.32
C ARG A 276 9.69 -12.26 7.08
N VAL A 277 10.26 -11.23 6.43
CA VAL A 277 9.76 -10.71 5.16
C VAL A 277 9.78 -11.80 4.08
N GLY A 278 10.88 -12.55 3.98
CA GLY A 278 11.01 -13.67 3.05
C GLY A 278 10.01 -14.80 3.31
N ASP A 279 9.84 -15.18 4.57
CA ASP A 279 8.87 -16.20 4.97
C ASP A 279 7.42 -15.77 4.67
N PHE A 280 7.09 -14.48 4.89
CA PHE A 280 5.78 -13.93 4.54
C PHE A 280 5.53 -14.01 3.03
N ILE A 281 6.47 -13.55 2.21
CA ILE A 281 6.33 -13.56 0.75
C ILE A 281 6.27 -15.00 0.23
N GLY A 282 7.13 -15.88 0.75
CA GLY A 282 7.10 -17.30 0.41
C GLY A 282 5.77 -17.96 0.78
N GLY A 283 5.23 -17.63 1.94
CA GLY A 283 3.90 -18.07 2.37
C GLY A 283 2.80 -17.56 1.44
N GLN A 284 2.85 -16.28 1.05
CA GLN A 284 1.87 -15.68 0.14
C GLN A 284 1.93 -16.30 -1.27
N LEU A 285 3.14 -16.55 -1.78
CA LEU A 285 3.33 -17.27 -3.04
C LEU A 285 2.75 -18.69 -2.98
N LEU A 286 2.92 -19.39 -1.87
CA LEU A 286 2.36 -20.73 -1.67
C LEU A 286 0.84 -20.70 -1.62
N ILE A 287 0.24 -19.73 -0.91
CA ILE A 287 -1.22 -19.53 -0.87
C ILE A 287 -1.74 -19.25 -2.28
N ALA A 288 -1.09 -18.35 -3.02
CA ALA A 288 -1.46 -18.02 -4.38
C ALA A 288 -1.36 -19.23 -5.33
N ALA A 289 -0.32 -20.05 -5.19
CA ALA A 289 -0.16 -21.28 -5.96
C ALA A 289 -1.27 -22.30 -5.65
N ILE A 290 -1.60 -22.50 -4.37
CA ILE A 290 -2.70 -23.37 -3.95
C ILE A 290 -4.02 -22.86 -4.52
N GLY A 291 -4.30 -21.57 -4.37
CA GLY A 291 -5.52 -20.92 -4.90
C GLY A 291 -5.65 -21.10 -6.42
N GLY A 292 -4.55 -20.88 -7.14
CA GLY A 292 -4.49 -21.10 -8.59
C GLY A 292 -4.75 -22.55 -9.00
N VAL A 293 -4.13 -23.52 -8.31
CA VAL A 293 -4.35 -24.94 -8.58
C VAL A 293 -5.80 -25.36 -8.29
N VAL A 294 -6.35 -24.95 -7.15
CA VAL A 294 -7.74 -25.24 -6.78
C VAL A 294 -8.70 -24.62 -7.78
N ALA A 295 -8.47 -23.36 -8.17
CA ALA A 295 -9.26 -22.69 -9.19
C ALA A 295 -9.18 -23.43 -10.54
N PHE A 296 -8.00 -23.84 -10.97
CA PHE A 296 -7.79 -24.56 -12.21
C PHE A 296 -8.56 -25.89 -12.23
N LEU A 297 -8.44 -26.67 -11.17
CA LEU A 297 -9.12 -27.96 -11.05
C LEU A 297 -10.65 -27.80 -11.07
N PHE A 298 -11.17 -26.84 -10.29
CA PHE A 298 -12.60 -26.57 -10.24
C PHE A 298 -13.14 -26.08 -11.59
N LEU A 299 -12.51 -25.06 -12.18
CA LEU A 299 -12.93 -24.47 -13.45
C LEU A 299 -12.85 -25.48 -14.62
N THR A 300 -11.87 -26.38 -14.58
CA THR A 300 -11.78 -27.49 -15.54
C THR A 300 -12.90 -28.50 -15.33
N ALA A 301 -13.24 -28.81 -14.08
CA ALA A 301 -14.30 -29.77 -13.74
C ALA A 301 -15.69 -29.28 -14.20
N ILE A 302 -15.96 -27.97 -14.15
CA ILE A 302 -17.21 -27.38 -14.66
C ILE A 302 -17.19 -27.16 -16.19
N GLY A 303 -16.09 -27.53 -16.88
CA GLY A 303 -15.98 -27.41 -18.32
C GLY A 303 -15.74 -25.98 -18.83
N SER A 304 -15.20 -25.07 -17.99
CA SER A 304 -14.89 -23.70 -18.42
C SER A 304 -13.81 -23.70 -19.50
N GLY A 305 -14.09 -23.11 -20.67
CA GLY A 305 -13.14 -22.97 -21.76
C GLY A 305 -11.92 -22.10 -21.40
N TYR A 306 -11.99 -21.33 -20.32
CA TYR A 306 -10.95 -20.38 -19.86
C TYR A 306 -10.37 -20.78 -18.50
N ALA A 307 -10.45 -22.08 -18.13
CA ALA A 307 -10.04 -22.56 -16.80
C ALA A 307 -8.62 -22.11 -16.41
N LEU A 308 -7.64 -22.25 -17.32
CA LEU A 308 -6.25 -21.86 -17.04
C LEU A 308 -6.11 -20.33 -16.88
N THR A 309 -6.76 -19.56 -17.76
CA THR A 309 -6.71 -18.10 -17.70
C THR A 309 -7.28 -17.58 -16.38
N LEU A 310 -8.46 -18.04 -16.00
CA LEU A 310 -9.12 -17.62 -14.76
C LEU A 310 -8.37 -18.09 -13.52
N ALA A 311 -7.80 -19.30 -13.55
CA ALA A 311 -6.97 -19.82 -12.47
C ALA A 311 -5.70 -18.96 -12.28
N LEU A 312 -5.07 -18.51 -13.36
CA LEU A 312 -3.92 -17.60 -13.29
C LEU A 312 -4.34 -16.22 -12.75
N VAL A 313 -5.52 -15.72 -13.12
CA VAL A 313 -6.06 -14.48 -12.55
C VAL A 313 -6.27 -14.63 -11.04
N VAL A 314 -6.89 -15.74 -10.59
CA VAL A 314 -7.05 -16.03 -9.16
C VAL A 314 -5.70 -16.12 -8.46
N ALA A 315 -4.71 -16.82 -9.05
CA ALA A 315 -3.38 -16.94 -8.46
C ALA A 315 -2.67 -15.58 -8.32
N VAL A 316 -2.73 -14.74 -9.34
CA VAL A 316 -2.08 -13.42 -9.30
C VAL A 316 -2.79 -12.48 -8.34
N THR A 317 -4.12 -12.45 -8.36
CA THR A 317 -4.87 -11.62 -7.40
C THR A 317 -4.67 -12.10 -5.96
N ALA A 318 -4.57 -13.41 -5.72
CA ALA A 318 -4.29 -13.99 -4.40
C ALA A 318 -2.94 -13.55 -3.81
N LEU A 319 -2.03 -12.98 -4.59
CA LEU A 319 -0.82 -12.33 -4.04
C LEU A 319 -1.15 -11.13 -3.16
N ILE A 320 -2.32 -10.51 -3.34
CA ILE A 320 -2.77 -9.39 -2.50
C ILE A 320 -3.35 -9.95 -1.20
N PRO A 321 -2.75 -9.67 -0.05
CA PRO A 321 -3.26 -10.19 1.21
C PRO A 321 -4.69 -9.70 1.49
N LEU A 322 -5.52 -10.57 2.05
CA LEU A 322 -6.90 -10.31 2.51
C LEU A 322 -7.95 -10.11 1.41
N VAL A 323 -7.61 -9.46 0.30
CA VAL A 323 -8.60 -9.03 -0.71
C VAL A 323 -8.44 -9.80 -2.03
N GLY A 324 -7.24 -10.34 -2.26
CA GLY A 324 -6.87 -10.90 -3.56
C GLY A 324 -7.74 -12.06 -4.01
N THR A 325 -7.98 -13.02 -3.15
CA THR A 325 -8.86 -14.17 -3.44
C THR A 325 -10.30 -13.77 -3.69
N THR A 326 -10.80 -12.74 -2.99
CA THR A 326 -12.14 -12.17 -3.24
C THR A 326 -12.23 -11.55 -4.64
N ILE A 327 -11.22 -10.76 -5.04
CA ILE A 327 -11.18 -10.16 -6.37
C ILE A 327 -11.12 -11.24 -7.45
N GLY A 328 -10.23 -12.23 -7.26
CA GLY A 328 -10.08 -13.34 -8.20
C GLY A 328 -11.35 -14.20 -8.31
N ALA A 329 -11.99 -14.50 -7.17
CA ALA A 329 -13.25 -15.22 -7.09
C ALA A 329 -14.37 -14.49 -7.85
N LEU A 330 -14.49 -13.17 -7.62
CA LEU A 330 -15.50 -12.37 -8.29
C LEU A 330 -15.25 -12.30 -9.80
N ALA A 331 -14.00 -12.07 -10.20
CA ALA A 331 -13.64 -12.04 -11.62
C ALA A 331 -13.91 -13.38 -12.32
N ALA A 332 -13.54 -14.51 -11.69
CA ALA A 332 -13.79 -15.82 -12.22
C ALA A 332 -15.29 -16.15 -12.30
N SER A 333 -16.06 -15.81 -11.25
CA SER A 333 -17.49 -16.03 -11.21
C SER A 333 -18.25 -15.22 -12.26
N LEU A 334 -17.89 -13.94 -12.43
CA LEU A 334 -18.48 -13.08 -13.47
C LEU A 334 -18.13 -13.58 -14.86
N ALA A 335 -16.89 -13.98 -15.12
CA ALA A 335 -16.47 -14.50 -16.41
C ALA A 335 -17.22 -15.78 -16.79
N VAL A 336 -17.45 -16.69 -15.84
CA VAL A 336 -18.27 -17.90 -16.06
C VAL A 336 -19.75 -17.55 -16.24
N ALA A 337 -20.27 -16.57 -15.47
CA ALA A 337 -21.68 -16.15 -15.51
C ALA A 337 -22.07 -15.54 -16.88
N VAL A 338 -21.13 -14.94 -17.63
CA VAL A 338 -21.38 -14.45 -19.01
C VAL A 338 -21.78 -15.59 -19.94
N GLY A 339 -21.22 -16.79 -19.76
CA GLY A 339 -21.59 -17.98 -20.55
C GLY A 339 -22.82 -18.72 -20.00
N ASP A 340 -22.85 -18.91 -18.69
CA ASP A 340 -23.92 -19.61 -17.96
C ASP A 340 -24.07 -19.01 -16.56
N LEU A 341 -25.21 -18.35 -16.32
CA LEU A 341 -25.50 -17.67 -15.06
C LEU A 341 -25.57 -18.65 -13.88
N PHE A 342 -26.08 -19.88 -14.11
CA PHE A 342 -26.14 -20.90 -13.06
C PHE A 342 -24.74 -21.38 -12.67
N LEU A 343 -23.89 -21.67 -13.66
CA LEU A 343 -22.50 -22.06 -13.40
C LEU A 343 -21.69 -20.88 -12.78
N GLY A 344 -21.99 -19.65 -13.14
CA GLY A 344 -21.44 -18.46 -12.48
C GLY A 344 -21.79 -18.39 -11.00
N GLY A 345 -23.05 -18.68 -10.66
CA GLY A 345 -23.51 -18.79 -9.26
C GLY A 345 -22.83 -19.93 -8.50
N VAL A 346 -22.71 -21.12 -9.12
CA VAL A 346 -21.98 -22.27 -8.54
C VAL A 346 -20.51 -21.91 -8.30
N THR A 347 -19.88 -21.20 -9.24
CA THR A 347 -18.49 -20.73 -9.13
C THR A 347 -18.32 -19.78 -7.95
N LEU A 348 -19.24 -18.83 -7.79
CA LEU A 348 -19.22 -17.89 -6.68
C LEU A 348 -19.33 -18.63 -5.33
N VAL A 349 -20.29 -19.55 -5.19
CA VAL A 349 -20.47 -20.34 -3.96
C VAL A 349 -19.23 -21.17 -3.66
N PHE A 350 -18.64 -21.82 -4.68
CA PHE A 350 -17.41 -22.59 -4.51
C PHE A 350 -16.26 -21.70 -3.97
N PHE A 351 -16.04 -20.54 -4.57
CA PHE A 351 -14.97 -19.65 -4.11
C PHE A 351 -15.24 -19.05 -2.74
N LEU A 352 -16.50 -18.78 -2.37
CA LEU A 352 -16.84 -18.36 -1.01
C LEU A 352 -16.48 -19.44 0.02
N VAL A 353 -16.77 -20.72 -0.27
CA VAL A 353 -16.36 -21.83 0.58
C VAL A 353 -14.84 -21.99 0.62
N TYR A 354 -14.18 -21.93 -0.54
CA TYR A 354 -12.73 -21.98 -0.62
C TYR A 354 -12.08 -20.85 0.18
N GLN A 355 -12.60 -19.64 0.12
CA GLN A 355 -12.09 -18.48 0.86
C GLN A 355 -12.18 -18.70 2.39
N GLN A 356 -13.24 -19.35 2.88
CA GLN A 356 -13.33 -19.72 4.29
C GLN A 356 -12.23 -20.74 4.65
N ILE A 357 -12.05 -21.77 3.81
CA ILE A 357 -11.00 -22.77 4.02
C ILE A 357 -9.60 -22.10 3.97
N GLU A 358 -9.36 -21.20 3.00
CA GLU A 358 -8.11 -20.45 2.89
C GLU A 358 -7.86 -19.64 4.14
N SER A 359 -8.84 -18.84 4.60
CA SER A 359 -8.70 -17.92 5.72
C SER A 359 -8.53 -18.63 7.07
N TYR A 360 -9.26 -19.72 7.29
CA TYR A 360 -9.27 -20.40 8.60
C TYR A 360 -8.36 -21.62 8.69
N VAL A 361 -7.95 -22.21 7.55
CA VAL A 361 -7.17 -23.45 7.56
C VAL A 361 -5.81 -23.28 6.88
N ILE A 362 -5.80 -22.77 5.64
CA ILE A 362 -4.58 -22.72 4.80
C ILE A 362 -3.66 -21.59 5.28
N SER A 363 -4.18 -20.37 5.32
CA SER A 363 -3.41 -19.18 5.67
C SER A 363 -2.80 -19.27 7.08
N PRO A 364 -3.51 -19.65 8.15
CA PRO A 364 -2.90 -19.79 9.47
C PRO A 364 -1.76 -20.82 9.49
N ARG A 365 -1.93 -21.97 8.82
CA ARG A 365 -0.89 -23.01 8.81
C ARG A 365 0.37 -22.59 8.07
N ILE A 366 0.23 -21.80 7.00
CA ILE A 366 1.37 -21.33 6.20
C ILE A 366 2.04 -20.15 6.90
N MET A 367 1.25 -19.22 7.46
CA MET A 367 1.74 -17.95 8.02
C MET A 367 2.20 -18.02 9.49
N GLN A 368 2.00 -19.15 10.19
CA GLN A 368 2.33 -19.31 11.62
C GLN A 368 3.73 -18.87 12.02
N ARG A 369 4.70 -18.90 11.11
CA ARG A 369 6.11 -18.57 11.37
C ARG A 369 6.51 -17.19 10.84
N SER A 370 5.65 -16.54 10.06
CA SER A 370 6.05 -15.39 9.27
C SER A 370 5.73 -14.05 9.90
N VAL A 371 4.56 -13.90 10.54
CA VAL A 371 4.07 -12.59 11.00
C VAL A 371 3.31 -12.75 12.32
N ASP A 372 3.95 -12.30 13.40
CA ASP A 372 3.29 -12.16 14.71
C ASP A 372 2.80 -10.71 14.85
N VAL A 373 1.83 -10.35 14.03
CA VAL A 373 1.25 -8.99 14.00
C VAL A 373 -0.26 -9.09 14.18
N ALA A 374 -0.80 -8.23 15.04
CA ALA A 374 -2.24 -8.17 15.27
C ALA A 374 -3.01 -7.93 13.95
N PRO A 375 -4.17 -8.58 13.73
CA PRO A 375 -4.97 -8.41 12.51
C PRO A 375 -5.30 -6.95 12.18
N THR A 376 -5.51 -6.12 13.21
CA THR A 376 -5.76 -4.68 13.06
C THR A 376 -4.59 -3.96 12.41
N VAL A 377 -3.35 -4.28 12.80
CA VAL A 377 -2.14 -3.69 12.20
C VAL A 377 -1.99 -4.13 10.74
N THR A 378 -2.27 -5.41 10.45
CA THR A 378 -2.23 -5.95 9.09
C THR A 378 -3.21 -5.22 8.17
N ILE A 379 -4.47 -5.08 8.60
CA ILE A 379 -5.51 -4.39 7.81
C ILE A 379 -5.16 -2.92 7.63
N THR A 380 -4.80 -2.23 8.73
CA THR A 380 -4.49 -0.79 8.69
C THR A 380 -3.28 -0.51 7.81
N SER A 381 -2.21 -1.33 7.93
CA SER A 381 -1.02 -1.17 7.08
C SER A 381 -1.33 -1.42 5.60
N ALA A 382 -2.11 -2.45 5.29
CA ALA A 382 -2.53 -2.73 3.92
C ALA A 382 -3.36 -1.59 3.31
N LEU A 383 -4.28 -0.99 4.09
CA LEU A 383 -5.07 0.17 3.65
C LEU A 383 -4.18 1.40 3.42
N ILE A 384 -3.28 1.72 4.36
CA ILE A 384 -2.35 2.85 4.22
C ILE A 384 -1.44 2.64 3.01
N GLY A 385 -0.83 1.46 2.91
CA GLY A 385 0.04 1.13 1.78
C GLY A 385 -0.70 1.18 0.44
N GLY A 386 -1.93 0.65 0.42
CA GLY A 386 -2.81 0.69 -0.74
C GLY A 386 -3.16 2.11 -1.18
N ALA A 387 -3.45 3.00 -0.23
CA ALA A 387 -3.72 4.40 -0.51
C ALA A 387 -2.49 5.17 -1.04
N MET A 388 -1.28 4.82 -0.57
CA MET A 388 -0.04 5.51 -0.96
C MET A 388 0.54 5.03 -2.31
N LEU A 389 0.61 3.73 -2.53
CA LEU A 389 1.32 3.11 -3.65
C LEU A 389 0.45 2.10 -4.42
N GLY A 390 -0.86 2.15 -4.23
CA GLY A 390 -1.79 1.21 -4.87
C GLY A 390 -1.55 -0.23 -4.42
N LEU A 391 -1.76 -1.15 -5.35
CA LEU A 391 -1.62 -2.59 -5.14
C LEU A 391 -0.25 -3.00 -4.57
N VAL A 392 0.80 -2.40 -5.10
CA VAL A 392 2.19 -2.65 -4.66
C VAL A 392 2.37 -2.23 -3.21
N GLY A 393 1.81 -1.07 -2.84
CA GLY A 393 1.86 -0.58 -1.46
C GLY A 393 1.14 -1.50 -0.48
N ALA A 394 -0.04 -2.00 -0.84
CA ALA A 394 -0.78 -2.95 -0.01
C ALA A 394 0.02 -4.25 0.25
N LEU A 395 0.70 -4.77 -0.79
CA LEU A 395 1.51 -5.98 -0.70
C LEU A 395 2.74 -5.80 0.23
N ILE A 396 3.43 -4.66 0.12
CA ILE A 396 4.66 -4.38 0.85
C ILE A 396 4.37 -3.90 2.28
N ALA A 397 3.24 -3.26 2.51
CA ALA A 397 2.91 -2.63 3.79
C ALA A 397 2.81 -3.62 4.96
N VAL A 398 2.26 -4.82 4.73
CA VAL A 398 2.12 -5.84 5.78
C VAL A 398 3.48 -6.29 6.33
N PRO A 399 4.44 -6.75 5.51
CA PRO A 399 5.77 -7.10 6.03
C PRO A 399 6.58 -5.89 6.52
N ALA A 400 6.34 -4.70 5.98
CA ALA A 400 6.95 -3.48 6.51
C ALA A 400 6.44 -3.18 7.93
N ALA A 401 5.13 -3.30 8.18
CA ALA A 401 4.55 -3.15 9.51
C ALA A 401 5.08 -4.21 10.48
N ALA A 402 5.24 -5.46 10.03
CA ALA A 402 5.85 -6.52 10.84
C ALA A 402 7.31 -6.19 11.22
N ALA A 403 8.09 -5.66 10.28
CA ALA A 403 9.46 -5.21 10.55
C ALA A 403 9.49 -4.04 11.55
N ILE A 404 8.60 -3.06 11.40
CA ILE A 404 8.47 -1.93 12.34
C ILE A 404 8.11 -2.44 13.74
N THR A 405 7.11 -3.33 13.84
CA THR A 405 6.69 -3.92 15.13
C THR A 405 7.85 -4.66 15.80
N LEU A 406 8.65 -5.42 15.04
CA LEU A 406 9.83 -6.11 15.56
C LEU A 406 10.89 -5.12 16.09
N ILE A 407 11.13 -4.03 15.36
CA ILE A 407 12.05 -2.97 15.80
C ILE A 407 11.56 -2.33 17.10
N LEU A 408 10.26 -2.01 17.19
CA LEU A 408 9.67 -1.43 18.39
C LEU A 408 9.84 -2.37 19.60
N GLN A 409 9.53 -3.65 19.43
CA GLN A 409 9.62 -4.65 20.50
C GLN A 409 11.05 -4.93 20.97
N ARG A 410 12.02 -4.97 20.05
CA ARG A 410 13.40 -5.33 20.39
C ARG A 410 14.32 -4.15 20.70
N VAL A 411 14.00 -2.95 20.24
CA VAL A 411 14.90 -1.79 20.38
C VAL A 411 14.28 -0.68 21.20
N VAL A 412 12.99 -0.37 20.97
CA VAL A 412 12.35 0.81 21.57
C VAL A 412 11.83 0.49 22.96
N PHE A 413 10.99 -0.54 23.11
CA PHE A 413 10.37 -0.86 24.40
C PHE A 413 11.40 -1.20 25.49
N PRO A 414 12.44 -2.04 25.26
CA PRO A 414 13.41 -2.31 26.29
C PRO A 414 14.22 -1.09 26.75
N ARG A 415 14.33 -0.06 25.90
CA ARG A 415 14.99 1.19 26.28
C ARG A 415 14.09 2.10 27.11
N LEU A 416 12.78 2.11 26.81
CA LEU A 416 11.81 2.87 27.56
C LEU A 416 11.59 2.23 28.96
N ASP A 417 11.62 0.91 29.04
CA ASP A 417 11.47 0.17 30.31
C ASP A 417 12.73 0.30 31.22
N ALA A 418 13.89 0.65 30.62
CA ALA A 418 15.15 0.83 31.34
C ALA A 418 15.44 2.30 31.72
N SER A 419 14.61 3.25 31.30
CA SER A 419 14.72 4.70 31.61
C SER A 419 13.78 5.10 32.73
#